data_8341b88726fa2323e387d5e3ca9ecc65
#
_entry.id   8341b88726fa2323e387d5e3ca9ecc65
#
_cell.length_a   1.000
_cell.length_b   1.000
_cell.length_c   1.000
_cell.angle_alpha   90.00
_cell.angle_beta   90.00
_cell.angle_gamma   90.00
#
_symmetry.space_group_name_H-M   'P 1'
#
loop_
_entity.id
_entity.type
_entity.pdbx_description
1 polymer ?
#
loop_
_entity_poly.entity_id
_entity_poly.type
_entity_poly.pdbx_seq_one_letter_code
_entity_poly.pdbx_strand_id
1 'polypeptide(L)'
;MTTTQSSAQAAADRFLALNSGNLAAYLESCVRCGLCATACHFYEVTGDPKYTPAYKLFPMAKAHKKTLWPWRMFGGPKITEADLDEWEELLFDSCTMCGRCTQVCPMGIDIASIVSASRSAFAMAGRGPEDCMKATENVRDKGSPLGVTPAVFDGRVEWREDDSEVELPLDKDRAEGL
;
A
#
# COMPACT_ATOMS: atom_id res chain seq x y z
N MET A 1 -30.44 -9.00 5.70
CA MET A 1 -29.99 -9.32 4.34
C MET A 1 -28.67 -8.61 4.13
N THR A 2 -27.56 -9.25 4.47
CA THR A 2 -26.21 -8.72 4.24
C THR A 2 -25.88 -8.96 2.77
N THR A 3 -25.98 -7.91 1.96
CA THR A 3 -25.54 -7.96 0.57
C THR A 3 -24.02 -8.16 0.60
N THR A 4 -23.55 -9.32 0.22
CA THR A 4 -22.11 -9.59 0.06
C THR A 4 -21.61 -8.70 -1.08
N GLN A 5 -20.99 -7.57 -0.75
CA GLN A 5 -20.34 -6.72 -1.75
C GLN A 5 -19.21 -7.52 -2.41
N SER A 6 -19.07 -7.41 -3.74
CA SER A 6 -17.91 -7.98 -4.41
C SER A 6 -16.64 -7.28 -3.93
N SER A 7 -15.48 -7.97 -3.98
CA SER A 7 -14.20 -7.38 -3.58
C SER A 7 -13.89 -6.13 -4.40
N ALA A 8 -14.27 -6.11 -5.67
CA ALA A 8 -14.14 -4.94 -6.55
C ALA A 8 -14.96 -3.74 -6.08
N GLN A 9 -16.18 -3.94 -5.59
CA GLN A 9 -17.00 -2.85 -5.06
C GLN A 9 -16.42 -2.33 -3.75
N ALA A 10 -16.01 -3.22 -2.84
CA ALA A 10 -15.38 -2.85 -1.59
C ALA A 10 -14.08 -2.05 -1.83
N ALA A 11 -13.22 -2.49 -2.76
CA ALA A 11 -12.03 -1.76 -3.16
C ALA A 11 -12.35 -0.38 -3.74
N ALA A 12 -13.34 -0.29 -4.64
CA ALA A 12 -13.77 0.98 -5.22
C ALA A 12 -14.22 1.99 -4.17
N ASP A 13 -15.00 1.54 -3.19
CA ASP A 13 -15.50 2.39 -2.10
C ASP A 13 -14.35 2.85 -1.19
N ARG A 14 -13.35 2.00 -0.96
CA ARG A 14 -12.15 2.36 -0.19
C ARG A 14 -11.24 3.33 -0.94
N PHE A 15 -11.03 3.14 -2.25
CA PHE A 15 -10.33 4.12 -3.07
C PHE A 15 -10.98 5.49 -3.01
N LEU A 16 -12.30 5.57 -3.06
CA LEU A 16 -13.04 6.82 -2.96
C LEU A 16 -12.92 7.45 -1.57
N ALA A 17 -12.98 6.64 -0.51
CA ALA A 17 -12.83 7.12 0.87
C ALA A 17 -11.43 7.67 1.16
N LEU A 18 -10.38 7.14 0.51
CA LEU A 18 -9.01 7.60 0.65
C LEU A 18 -8.66 8.77 -0.28
N ASN A 19 -9.55 9.13 -1.20
CA ASN A 19 -9.35 10.21 -2.16
C ASN A 19 -9.45 11.59 -1.49
N SER A 20 -8.40 11.98 -0.76
CA SER A 20 -8.29 13.31 -0.15
C SER A 20 -8.09 14.41 -1.22
N GLY A 21 -8.26 15.67 -0.84
CA GLY A 21 -8.04 16.81 -1.72
C GLY A 21 -6.62 16.83 -2.33
N ASN A 22 -5.59 16.51 -1.55
CA ASN A 22 -4.22 16.44 -2.04
C ASN A 22 -4.03 15.30 -3.04
N LEU A 23 -4.62 14.14 -2.77
CA LEU A 23 -4.55 12.99 -3.66
C LEU A 23 -5.23 13.28 -5.00
N ALA A 24 -6.41 13.90 -4.97
CA ALA A 24 -7.13 14.34 -6.15
C ALA A 24 -6.29 15.33 -6.98
N ALA A 25 -5.67 16.32 -6.33
CA ALA A 25 -4.79 17.28 -7.00
C ALA A 25 -3.60 16.59 -7.68
N TYR A 26 -2.96 15.63 -7.05
CA TYR A 26 -1.88 14.86 -7.66
C TYR A 26 -2.34 14.06 -8.89
N LEU A 27 -3.50 13.42 -8.80
CA LEU A 27 -4.05 12.64 -9.92
C LEU A 27 -4.39 13.52 -11.13
N GLU A 28 -4.92 14.72 -10.91
CA GLU A 28 -5.24 15.69 -11.96
C GLU A 28 -4.00 16.39 -12.52
N SER A 29 -2.95 16.57 -11.71
CA SER A 29 -1.71 17.25 -12.13
C SER A 29 -0.79 16.36 -12.96
N CYS A 30 -1.01 15.04 -12.98
CA CYS A 30 -0.15 14.11 -13.70
C CYS A 30 -0.32 14.19 -15.20
N VAL A 31 0.63 14.85 -15.88
CA VAL A 31 0.65 14.98 -17.36
C VAL A 31 1.24 13.75 -18.08
N ARG A 32 1.58 12.69 -17.35
CA ARG A 32 2.14 11.43 -17.88
C ARG A 32 3.39 11.64 -18.76
N CYS A 33 4.25 12.58 -18.39
CA CYS A 33 5.48 12.88 -19.14
C CYS A 33 6.51 11.74 -19.18
N GLY A 34 6.38 10.71 -18.31
CA GLY A 34 7.25 9.54 -18.27
C GLY A 34 8.55 9.73 -17.49
N LEU A 35 8.90 10.94 -17.02
CA LEU A 35 10.18 11.19 -16.36
C LEU A 35 10.39 10.31 -15.11
N CYS A 36 9.33 9.98 -14.38
CA CYS A 36 9.39 9.06 -13.24
C CYS A 36 9.85 7.64 -13.61
N ALA A 37 9.71 7.23 -14.87
CA ALA A 37 10.15 5.93 -15.35
C ALA A 37 11.67 5.79 -15.26
N THR A 38 12.43 6.84 -15.58
CA THR A 38 13.90 6.83 -15.55
C THR A 38 14.50 6.60 -14.15
N ALA A 39 13.70 6.80 -13.10
CA ALA A 39 14.11 6.57 -11.72
C ALA A 39 13.60 5.23 -11.15
N CYS A 40 12.78 4.49 -11.91
CA CYS A 40 12.16 3.25 -11.44
C CYS A 40 12.98 2.03 -11.88
N HIS A 41 13.58 1.32 -10.94
CA HIS A 41 14.37 0.12 -11.23
C HIS A 41 13.54 -1.02 -11.85
N PHE A 42 12.25 -1.13 -11.56
CA PHE A 42 11.38 -2.12 -12.20
C PHE A 42 11.20 -1.82 -13.69
N TYR A 43 10.99 -0.56 -14.04
CA TYR A 43 10.89 -0.15 -15.44
C TYR A 43 12.24 -0.26 -16.15
N GLU A 44 13.32 0.14 -15.51
CA GLU A 44 14.68 0.12 -16.08
C GLU A 44 15.11 -1.29 -16.47
N VAL A 45 14.75 -2.30 -15.65
CA VAL A 45 15.09 -3.70 -15.92
C VAL A 45 14.17 -4.33 -16.95
N THR A 46 12.88 -4.02 -16.92
CA THR A 46 11.89 -4.69 -17.77
C THR A 46 11.67 -4.01 -19.12
N GLY A 47 11.84 -2.68 -19.18
CA GLY A 47 11.45 -1.86 -20.33
C GLY A 47 9.95 -1.81 -20.61
N ASP A 48 9.12 -2.48 -19.77
CA ASP A 48 7.68 -2.56 -19.97
C ASP A 48 6.98 -1.33 -19.39
N PRO A 49 6.22 -0.56 -20.22
CA PRO A 49 5.46 0.60 -19.78
C PRO A 49 4.50 0.33 -18.61
N LYS A 50 4.04 -0.91 -18.44
CA LYS A 50 3.20 -1.34 -17.31
C LYS A 50 3.86 -1.03 -15.96
N TYR A 51 5.19 -1.17 -15.86
CA TYR A 51 5.92 -0.97 -14.62
C TYR A 51 6.35 0.47 -14.37
N THR A 52 5.93 1.41 -15.22
CA THR A 52 6.21 2.83 -14.96
C THR A 52 5.48 3.33 -13.71
N PRO A 53 6.09 4.23 -12.92
CA PRO A 53 5.41 4.80 -11.76
C PRO A 53 4.11 5.54 -12.12
N ALA A 54 4.05 6.18 -13.28
CA ALA A 54 2.84 6.84 -13.77
C ALA A 54 1.67 5.85 -13.98
N TYR A 55 1.98 4.61 -14.36
CA TYR A 55 0.95 3.56 -14.52
C TYR A 55 0.38 3.12 -13.17
N LYS A 56 1.18 3.14 -12.10
CA LYS A 56 0.75 2.79 -10.73
C LYS A 56 -0.25 3.76 -10.12
N LEU A 57 -0.46 4.92 -10.75
CA LEU A 57 -1.53 5.85 -10.37
C LEU A 57 -2.91 5.41 -10.89
N PHE A 58 -2.95 4.47 -11.84
CA PHE A 58 -4.17 4.09 -12.55
C PHE A 58 -5.31 3.58 -11.64
N PRO A 59 -5.06 2.75 -10.62
CA PRO A 59 -6.09 2.29 -9.70
C PRO A 59 -6.85 3.45 -9.06
N MET A 60 -6.10 4.36 -8.45
CA MET A 60 -6.68 5.52 -7.78
C MET A 60 -7.31 6.49 -8.78
N ALA A 61 -6.69 6.72 -9.95
CA ALA A 61 -7.22 7.57 -11.00
C ALA A 61 -8.54 7.03 -11.59
N LYS A 62 -8.66 5.71 -11.75
CA LYS A 62 -9.90 5.07 -12.23
C LYS A 62 -11.03 5.24 -11.23
N ALA A 63 -10.74 5.09 -9.94
CA ALA A 63 -11.71 5.35 -8.88
C ALA A 63 -12.08 6.84 -8.81
N HIS A 64 -11.10 7.74 -8.86
CA HIS A 64 -11.30 9.19 -8.81
C HIS A 64 -12.22 9.70 -9.92
N LYS A 65 -12.13 9.15 -11.14
CA LYS A 65 -13.02 9.51 -12.25
C LYS A 65 -14.50 9.38 -11.92
N LYS A 66 -14.90 8.50 -11.00
CA LYS A 66 -16.29 8.39 -10.56
C LYS A 66 -16.81 9.67 -9.88
N THR A 67 -15.92 10.49 -9.33
CA THR A 67 -16.28 11.75 -8.65
C THR A 67 -16.43 12.92 -9.60
N LEU A 68 -15.87 12.82 -10.81
CA LEU A 68 -15.84 13.89 -11.79
C LEU A 68 -17.12 13.94 -12.64
N TRP A 69 -17.58 15.14 -12.97
CA TRP A 69 -18.62 15.36 -13.95
C TRP A 69 -18.02 15.23 -15.38
N PRO A 70 -18.64 14.55 -16.35
CA PRO A 70 -20.00 13.97 -16.33
C PRO A 70 -20.09 12.53 -15.81
N TRP A 71 -18.97 11.87 -15.49
CA TRP A 71 -18.91 10.47 -15.07
C TRP A 71 -19.78 10.18 -13.84
N ARG A 72 -19.89 11.16 -12.94
CA ARG A 72 -20.77 11.07 -11.78
C ARG A 72 -22.25 10.83 -12.14
N MET A 73 -22.73 11.40 -13.27
CA MET A 73 -24.10 11.20 -13.74
C MET A 73 -24.33 9.83 -14.38
N PHE A 74 -23.29 9.25 -15.00
CA PHE A 74 -23.37 7.98 -15.75
C PHE A 74 -22.79 6.79 -14.96
N GLY A 75 -22.54 6.94 -13.67
CA GLY A 75 -22.02 5.87 -12.78
C GLY A 75 -20.51 5.63 -12.88
N GLY A 76 -19.79 6.33 -13.74
CA GLY A 76 -18.34 6.26 -13.90
C GLY A 76 -17.80 4.90 -14.36
N PRO A 77 -16.47 4.78 -14.51
CA PRO A 77 -15.83 3.53 -14.91
C PRO A 77 -16.02 2.44 -13.84
N LYS A 78 -16.43 1.25 -14.25
CA LYS A 78 -16.52 0.10 -13.35
C LYS A 78 -15.12 -0.44 -13.06
N ILE A 79 -14.85 -0.76 -11.80
CA ILE A 79 -13.68 -1.51 -11.37
C ILE A 79 -14.12 -2.98 -11.36
N THR A 80 -13.37 -3.85 -12.04
CA THR A 80 -13.63 -5.28 -12.17
C THR A 80 -12.63 -6.09 -11.35
N GLU A 81 -12.91 -7.37 -11.12
CA GLU A 81 -11.96 -8.27 -10.46
C GLU A 81 -10.66 -8.40 -11.26
N ALA A 82 -10.74 -8.44 -12.60
CA ALA A 82 -9.56 -8.47 -13.47
C ALA A 82 -8.68 -7.19 -13.32
N ASP A 83 -9.30 -6.02 -13.12
CA ASP A 83 -8.55 -4.81 -12.79
C ASP A 83 -7.82 -4.97 -11.45
N LEU A 84 -8.47 -5.60 -10.45
CA LEU A 84 -7.84 -5.79 -9.15
C LEU A 84 -6.66 -6.76 -9.22
N ASP A 85 -6.78 -7.84 -9.98
CA ASP A 85 -5.70 -8.81 -10.17
C ASP A 85 -4.47 -8.14 -10.81
N GLU A 86 -4.67 -7.36 -11.87
CA GLU A 86 -3.59 -6.61 -12.50
C GLU A 86 -2.96 -5.57 -11.56
N TRP A 87 -3.79 -4.86 -10.81
CA TRP A 87 -3.31 -3.81 -9.92
C TRP A 87 -2.63 -4.34 -8.67
N GLU A 88 -2.99 -5.54 -8.22
CA GLU A 88 -2.32 -6.21 -7.10
C GLU A 88 -0.84 -6.44 -7.43
N GLU A 89 -0.55 -7.03 -8.59
CA GLU A 89 0.82 -7.17 -9.11
C GLU A 89 1.54 -5.82 -9.20
N LEU A 90 0.87 -4.82 -9.77
CA LEU A 90 1.47 -3.48 -9.95
C LEU A 90 1.81 -2.78 -8.64
N LEU A 91 0.97 -2.93 -7.64
CA LEU A 91 1.10 -2.22 -6.39
C LEU A 91 2.02 -2.94 -5.41
N PHE A 92 1.95 -4.27 -5.32
CA PHE A 92 2.69 -5.03 -4.32
C PHE A 92 3.98 -5.62 -4.87
N ASP A 93 3.97 -6.25 -6.04
CA ASP A 93 5.12 -6.99 -6.54
C ASP A 93 6.11 -6.10 -7.31
N SER A 94 5.62 -5.07 -8.00
CA SER A 94 6.46 -4.18 -8.83
C SER A 94 6.75 -2.82 -8.19
N CYS A 95 6.61 -2.66 -6.87
CA CYS A 95 6.90 -1.40 -6.18
C CYS A 95 7.43 -1.62 -4.77
N THR A 96 8.63 -1.16 -4.49
CA THR A 96 9.24 -1.16 -3.15
C THR A 96 8.93 0.10 -2.34
N MET A 97 8.11 1.02 -2.86
CA MET A 97 7.80 2.33 -2.24
C MET A 97 9.04 3.17 -1.89
N CYS A 98 10.11 3.05 -2.64
CA CYS A 98 11.39 3.74 -2.38
C CYS A 98 11.33 5.28 -2.56
N GLY A 99 10.26 5.83 -3.13
CA GLY A 99 10.05 7.27 -3.30
C GLY A 99 10.87 7.96 -4.42
N ARG A 100 11.77 7.25 -5.11
CA ARG A 100 12.63 7.86 -6.16
C ARG A 100 11.82 8.53 -7.28
N CYS A 101 10.69 7.94 -7.67
CA CYS A 101 9.79 8.51 -8.67
C CYS A 101 9.15 9.83 -8.22
N THR A 102 8.88 10.00 -6.94
CA THR A 102 8.41 11.27 -6.33
C THR A 102 9.48 12.34 -6.45
N GLN A 103 10.73 12.00 -6.18
CA GLN A 103 11.88 12.92 -6.20
C GLN A 103 12.13 13.54 -7.58
N VAL A 104 11.95 12.75 -8.66
CA VAL A 104 12.20 13.22 -10.03
C VAL A 104 10.96 13.80 -10.71
N CYS A 105 9.82 13.83 -10.04
CA CYS A 105 8.59 14.33 -10.62
C CYS A 105 8.60 15.87 -10.74
N PRO A 106 8.58 16.45 -11.95
CA PRO A 106 8.62 17.89 -12.13
C PRO A 106 7.36 18.60 -11.63
N MET A 107 6.26 17.85 -11.47
CA MET A 107 4.99 18.36 -10.94
C MET A 107 4.88 18.20 -9.42
N GLY A 108 5.92 17.70 -8.75
CA GLY A 108 5.92 17.48 -7.30
C GLY A 108 4.90 16.45 -6.81
N ILE A 109 4.49 15.50 -7.67
CA ILE A 109 3.50 14.49 -7.30
C ILE A 109 4.12 13.47 -6.37
N ASP A 110 3.53 13.27 -5.21
CA ASP A 110 3.94 12.21 -4.30
C ASP A 110 3.34 10.86 -4.73
N ILE A 111 4.04 10.22 -5.67
CA ILE A 111 3.63 8.93 -6.24
C ILE A 111 3.67 7.83 -5.18
N ALA A 112 4.64 7.89 -4.25
CA ALA A 112 4.76 6.90 -3.19
C ALA A 112 3.54 6.92 -2.26
N SER A 113 3.05 8.10 -1.88
CA SER A 113 1.84 8.26 -1.06
C SER A 113 0.60 7.73 -1.80
N ILE A 114 0.49 7.94 -3.11
CA ILE A 114 -0.63 7.40 -3.90
C ILE A 114 -0.60 5.86 -3.93
N VAL A 115 0.58 5.26 -4.11
CA VAL A 115 0.74 3.80 -4.04
C VAL A 115 0.41 3.27 -2.65
N SER A 116 0.84 3.96 -1.59
CA SER A 116 0.51 3.60 -0.20
C SER A 116 -0.99 3.61 0.05
N ALA A 117 -1.68 4.67 -0.36
CA ALA A 117 -3.13 4.77 -0.28
C ALA A 117 -3.83 3.67 -1.06
N SER A 118 -3.33 3.34 -2.26
CA SER A 118 -3.86 2.25 -3.07
C SER A 118 -3.70 0.89 -2.38
N ARG A 119 -2.53 0.59 -1.81
CA ARG A 119 -2.31 -0.64 -1.01
C ARG A 119 -3.24 -0.72 0.20
N SER A 120 -3.45 0.41 0.89
CA SER A 120 -4.38 0.48 2.02
C SER A 120 -5.81 0.15 1.58
N ALA A 121 -6.26 0.65 0.42
CA ALA A 121 -7.57 0.33 -0.12
C ALA A 121 -7.72 -1.17 -0.42
N PHE A 122 -6.69 -1.80 -0.99
CA PHE A 122 -6.64 -3.24 -1.23
C PHE A 122 -6.72 -4.05 0.07
N ALA A 123 -5.89 -3.73 1.05
CA ALA A 123 -5.88 -4.40 2.35
C ALA A 123 -7.25 -4.30 3.05
N MET A 124 -7.89 -3.12 2.99
CA MET A 124 -9.23 -2.91 3.56
C MET A 124 -10.33 -3.63 2.78
N ALA A 125 -10.11 -3.98 1.53
CA ALA A 125 -10.99 -4.82 0.73
C ALA A 125 -10.72 -6.33 0.91
N GLY A 126 -9.78 -6.70 1.78
CA GLY A 126 -9.40 -8.09 2.05
C GLY A 126 -8.51 -8.70 0.95
N ARG A 127 -7.84 -7.83 0.15
CA ARG A 127 -6.91 -8.26 -0.90
C ARG A 127 -5.50 -7.75 -0.59
N GLY A 128 -4.51 -8.52 -1.02
CA GLY A 128 -3.09 -8.22 -0.86
C GLY A 128 -2.31 -9.49 -0.61
N PRO A 129 -0.98 -9.43 -0.63
CA PRO A 129 -0.13 -10.59 -0.38
C PRO A 129 -0.48 -11.27 0.94
N GLU A 130 -0.68 -12.59 0.89
CA GLU A 130 -1.14 -13.39 2.02
C GLU A 130 -0.26 -13.20 3.27
N ASP A 131 1.05 -13.15 3.07
CA ASP A 131 2.01 -12.95 4.15
C ASP A 131 1.86 -11.58 4.84
N CYS A 132 1.57 -10.52 4.06
CA CYS A 132 1.30 -9.19 4.62
C CYS A 132 -0.01 -9.15 5.41
N MET A 133 -1.04 -9.83 4.92
CA MET A 133 -2.32 -9.94 5.62
C MET A 133 -2.16 -10.71 6.92
N LYS A 134 -1.45 -11.84 6.91
CA LYS A 134 -1.13 -12.63 8.09
C LYS A 134 -0.27 -11.87 9.11
N ALA A 135 0.71 -11.10 8.64
CA ALA A 135 1.50 -10.23 9.51
C ALA A 135 0.62 -9.18 10.22
N THR A 136 -0.37 -8.61 9.51
CA THR A 136 -1.31 -7.65 10.07
C THR A 136 -2.21 -8.29 11.14
N GLU A 137 -2.68 -9.51 10.92
CA GLU A 137 -3.44 -10.29 11.92
C GLU A 137 -2.58 -10.58 13.15
N ASN A 138 -1.34 -11.03 12.96
CA ASN A 138 -0.41 -11.27 14.04
C ASN A 138 -0.14 -10.02 14.88
N VAL A 139 0.01 -8.83 14.23
CA VAL A 139 0.16 -7.55 14.96
C VAL A 139 -1.07 -7.27 15.84
N ARG A 140 -2.26 -7.48 15.29
CA ARG A 140 -3.51 -7.26 16.02
C ARG A 140 -3.65 -8.19 17.23
N ASP A 141 -3.34 -9.46 17.03
CA ASP A 141 -3.62 -10.52 18.03
C ASP A 141 -2.47 -10.68 19.04
N LYS A 142 -1.23 -10.46 18.62
CA LYS A 142 -0.02 -10.76 19.40
C LYS A 142 0.92 -9.55 19.59
N GLY A 143 0.62 -8.41 18.96
CA GLY A 143 1.46 -7.22 19.00
C GLY A 143 2.75 -7.31 18.17
N SER A 144 2.94 -8.39 17.40
CA SER A 144 4.15 -8.62 16.61
C SER A 144 3.81 -9.17 15.23
N PRO A 145 4.38 -8.63 14.12
CA PRO A 145 4.12 -9.12 12.76
C PRO A 145 4.60 -10.56 12.55
N LEU A 146 5.61 -10.98 13.30
CA LEU A 146 6.14 -12.36 13.27
C LEU A 146 5.42 -13.30 14.23
N GLY A 147 4.38 -12.83 14.94
CA GLY A 147 3.64 -13.61 15.91
C GLY A 147 4.44 -13.94 17.18
N VAL A 148 5.48 -13.18 17.47
CA VAL A 148 6.28 -13.35 18.67
C VAL A 148 5.48 -12.86 19.87
N THR A 149 5.22 -13.78 20.82
CA THR A 149 4.59 -13.43 22.09
C THR A 149 5.63 -12.94 23.09
N PRO A 150 5.25 -12.22 24.17
CA PRO A 150 6.19 -11.81 25.23
C PRO A 150 7.03 -12.96 25.78
N ALA A 151 6.43 -14.10 26.04
CA ALA A 151 7.17 -15.29 26.54
C ALA A 151 8.22 -15.80 25.54
N VAL A 152 7.92 -15.81 24.25
CA VAL A 152 8.89 -16.19 23.21
C VAL A 152 9.99 -15.14 23.08
N PHE A 153 9.66 -13.87 23.26
CA PHE A 153 10.64 -12.79 23.27
C PHE A 153 11.60 -12.94 24.45
N ASP A 154 11.07 -13.12 25.65
CA ASP A 154 11.86 -13.32 26.87
C ASP A 154 12.82 -14.52 26.71
N GLY A 155 12.35 -15.67 26.26
CA GLY A 155 13.21 -16.83 26.02
C GLY A 155 14.30 -16.60 24.96
N ARG A 156 14.06 -15.74 23.97
CA ARG A 156 15.11 -15.35 23.01
C ARG A 156 16.15 -14.42 23.63
N VAL A 157 15.72 -13.56 24.54
CA VAL A 157 16.65 -12.67 25.26
C VAL A 157 17.54 -13.51 26.18
N GLU A 158 16.97 -14.40 27.00
CA GLU A 158 17.72 -15.33 27.87
C GLU A 158 18.75 -16.13 27.07
N TRP A 159 18.33 -16.72 25.93
CA TRP A 159 19.25 -17.43 25.06
C TRP A 159 20.38 -16.52 24.51
N ARG A 160 20.07 -15.26 24.21
CA ARG A 160 21.08 -14.31 23.72
C ARG A 160 22.04 -13.85 24.80
N GLU A 161 21.58 -13.70 26.05
CA GLU A 161 22.40 -13.38 27.22
C GLU A 161 23.39 -14.52 27.51
N ASP A 162 22.90 -15.75 27.48
CA ASP A 162 23.75 -16.95 27.67
C ASP A 162 24.82 -17.08 26.58
N ASP A 163 24.47 -16.80 25.31
CA ASP A 163 25.40 -16.91 24.18
C ASP A 163 26.45 -15.77 24.16
N SER A 164 26.09 -14.58 24.59
CA SER A 164 26.94 -13.37 24.49
C SER A 164 27.63 -12.99 25.79
N GLU A 165 27.27 -13.63 26.93
CA GLU A 165 27.72 -13.26 28.29
C GLU A 165 27.47 -11.75 28.63
N VAL A 166 26.47 -11.14 27.99
CA VAL A 166 26.10 -9.74 28.18
C VAL A 166 24.65 -9.65 28.63
N GLU A 167 24.43 -9.00 29.76
CA GLU A 167 23.08 -8.70 30.25
C GLU A 167 22.41 -7.70 29.37
N LEU A 168 21.22 -8.02 28.83
CA LEU A 168 20.43 -7.13 27.94
C LEU A 168 19.45 -6.34 28.80
N PRO A 169 19.53 -4.98 28.75
CA PRO A 169 18.62 -4.13 29.50
C PRO A 169 17.20 -4.24 28.93
N LEU A 170 16.32 -4.96 29.61
CA LEU A 170 14.90 -5.04 29.32
C LEU A 170 14.14 -4.02 30.15
N ASP A 171 13.47 -3.11 29.48
CA ASP A 171 12.70 -2.01 30.10
C ASP A 171 11.30 -2.51 30.56
N LYS A 172 11.30 -3.67 31.27
CA LYS A 172 10.06 -4.35 31.72
C LYS A 172 9.26 -3.53 32.75
N ASP A 173 9.93 -2.63 33.48
CA ASP A 173 9.33 -1.86 34.57
C ASP A 173 8.76 -0.50 34.10
N ARG A 174 8.97 -0.10 32.85
CA ARG A 174 8.33 1.07 32.27
C ARG A 174 6.92 0.75 31.82
N ALA A 175 5.98 0.88 32.76
CA ALA A 175 4.55 0.71 32.50
C ALA A 175 3.94 1.87 31.69
N GLU A 176 4.66 2.94 31.44
CA GLU A 176 4.20 4.09 30.68
C GLU A 176 4.84 4.06 29.29
N GLY A 177 4.02 3.71 28.32
CA GLY A 177 4.40 3.70 26.91
C GLY A 177 4.81 5.08 26.42
N LEU A 178 5.69 5.09 25.45
CA LEU A 178 6.04 6.25 24.64
C LEU A 178 4.82 6.78 23.90
#